data_5c8fe09d2b5d03ca64cd09378205ccec
#
_entry.id   5c8fe09d2b5d03ca64cd09378205ccec
#
_cell.length_a   1.000
_cell.length_b   1.000
_cell.length_c   1.000
_cell.angle_alpha   90.00
_cell.angle_beta   90.00
_cell.angle_gamma   90.00
#
_symmetry.space_group_name_H-M   'P 1'
#
loop_
_entity.id
_entity.type
_entity.pdbx_description
1 polymer ?
#
loop_
_entity_poly.entity_id
_entity_poly.type
_entity_poly.pdbx_seq_one_letter_code
_entity_poly.pdbx_strand_id
1 'polypeptide(L)'
;PLSSSAASDVYKRQVQFCPEPSENYLPSCWQAGEIIKERCLENQNSEAICDKRAALARQLYIEGGLSGKFAVKGITPEEWLDSGQCKDCFVPAFNYRPRGSAQYALALRTSEDGIEQRFKFGFIASSDNHRSRPGTGYKPIDRMVTTEANGPALKFVEDNLTLQEEKSDQPRKVNLEELDIPDPFSLWEPIRQSSFFTTGGLAAVHVDNRSREGIWDSFKRRETYATSGPRILLWFNLIDTTETLPMGTETSKKENPVFEVKALGSFKQKPGCPDYKLGNLSSEKIKTLCKNECYNPSEVRNVITRIEVIKITPQNSNNE
;
A
#
# COMPACT_ATOMS: atom_id res chain seq x y z
N PRO A 1 -17.52 -6.22 27.24
CA PRO A 1 -16.45 -6.83 26.48
C PRO A 1 -17.08 -7.80 25.49
N LEU A 2 -16.94 -7.50 24.19
CA LEU A 2 -17.28 -8.42 23.12
C LEU A 2 -16.34 -9.60 23.26
N SER A 3 -16.89 -10.82 23.36
CA SER A 3 -16.09 -12.04 23.41
C SER A 3 -15.24 -12.17 22.16
N SER A 4 -14.09 -12.82 22.25
CA SER A 4 -13.19 -13.03 21.10
C SER A 4 -13.89 -13.75 19.92
N SER A 5 -14.90 -14.57 20.19
CA SER A 5 -15.77 -15.18 19.18
C SER A 5 -16.59 -14.15 18.41
N ALA A 6 -17.11 -13.11 19.07
CA ALA A 6 -17.85 -12.04 18.39
C ALA A 6 -16.95 -11.21 17.47
N ALA A 7 -15.69 -10.96 17.83
CA ALA A 7 -14.73 -10.28 16.97
C ALA A 7 -14.38 -11.14 15.74
N SER A 8 -14.15 -12.45 15.91
CA SER A 8 -13.93 -13.40 14.82
C SER A 8 -15.15 -13.47 13.88
N ASP A 9 -16.36 -13.50 14.40
CA ASP A 9 -17.58 -13.50 13.61
C ASP A 9 -17.82 -12.19 12.88
N VAL A 10 -17.46 -11.05 13.45
CA VAL A 10 -17.51 -9.75 12.78
C VAL A 10 -16.53 -9.74 11.60
N TYR A 11 -15.33 -10.27 11.75
CA TYR A 11 -14.37 -10.37 10.65
C TYR A 11 -14.83 -11.36 9.55
N LYS A 12 -15.43 -12.47 9.91
CA LYS A 12 -15.96 -13.45 8.94
C LYS A 12 -17.18 -12.91 8.19
N ARG A 13 -17.95 -12.01 8.79
CA ARG A 13 -19.19 -11.44 8.23
C ARG A 13 -19.00 -10.07 7.56
N GLN A 14 -17.82 -9.46 7.64
CA GLN A 14 -17.58 -8.22 6.93
C GLN A 14 -17.65 -8.46 5.42
N VAL A 15 -18.76 -8.09 4.85
CA VAL A 15 -18.91 -8.02 3.39
C VAL A 15 -17.89 -6.99 2.89
N GLN A 16 -16.98 -7.44 2.05
CA GLN A 16 -16.07 -6.52 1.38
C GLN A 16 -16.91 -5.59 0.51
N PHE A 17 -16.76 -4.30 0.71
CA PHE A 17 -17.49 -3.29 -0.06
C PHE A 17 -16.52 -2.23 -0.58
N CYS A 18 -16.88 -1.60 -1.70
CA CYS A 18 -16.14 -0.48 -2.24
C CYS A 18 -16.55 0.79 -1.48
N PRO A 19 -15.63 1.46 -0.78
CA PRO A 19 -15.96 2.71 -0.11
C PRO A 19 -16.29 3.79 -1.14
N GLU A 20 -17.16 4.72 -0.76
CA GLU A 20 -17.42 5.90 -1.56
C GLU A 20 -16.23 6.85 -1.62
N PRO A 21 -16.06 7.62 -2.69
CA PRO A 21 -15.03 8.64 -2.78
C PRO A 21 -15.19 9.70 -1.69
N SER A 22 -14.07 10.24 -1.25
CA SER A 22 -14.03 11.43 -0.40
C SER A 22 -13.20 12.53 -1.09
N GLU A 23 -13.20 13.73 -0.54
CA GLU A 23 -12.45 14.87 -1.07
C GLU A 23 -10.97 14.54 -1.34
N ASN A 24 -10.36 13.74 -0.47
CA ASN A 24 -8.92 13.45 -0.50
C ASN A 24 -8.60 12.00 -0.90
N TYR A 25 -9.61 11.21 -1.27
CA TYR A 25 -9.39 9.82 -1.63
C TYR A 25 -10.42 9.28 -2.61
N LEU A 26 -9.95 8.85 -3.78
CA LEU A 26 -10.72 8.13 -4.79
C LEU A 26 -10.36 6.64 -4.71
N PRO A 27 -11.25 5.75 -4.23
CA PRO A 27 -10.97 4.31 -4.21
C PRO A 27 -10.83 3.75 -5.62
N SER A 28 -9.85 2.87 -5.84
CA SER A 28 -9.62 2.27 -7.17
C SER A 28 -10.79 1.38 -7.62
N CYS A 29 -11.47 0.72 -6.68
CA CYS A 29 -12.69 -0.02 -7.01
C CYS A 29 -13.83 0.91 -7.47
N TRP A 30 -13.92 2.13 -6.92
CA TRP A 30 -14.91 3.11 -7.37
C TRP A 30 -14.60 3.56 -8.78
N GLN A 31 -13.33 3.92 -9.04
CA GLN A 31 -12.90 4.34 -10.36
C GLN A 31 -13.13 3.26 -11.42
N ALA A 32 -12.95 1.99 -11.08
CA ALA A 32 -13.30 0.88 -11.99
C ALA A 32 -14.77 0.94 -12.43
N GLY A 33 -15.67 1.25 -11.51
CA GLY A 33 -17.08 1.46 -11.82
C GLY A 33 -17.34 2.66 -12.72
N GLU A 34 -16.69 3.79 -12.46
CA GLU A 34 -16.84 5.02 -13.26
C GLU A 34 -16.36 4.80 -14.70
N ILE A 35 -15.23 4.14 -14.90
CA ILE A 35 -14.71 3.82 -16.24
C ILE A 35 -15.69 2.95 -17.02
N ILE A 36 -16.27 1.93 -16.40
CA ILE A 36 -17.27 1.08 -17.05
C ILE A 36 -18.56 1.87 -17.34
N LYS A 37 -18.98 2.75 -16.42
CA LYS A 37 -20.16 3.60 -16.64
C LYS A 37 -19.97 4.54 -17.82
N GLU A 38 -18.85 5.24 -17.90
CA GLU A 38 -18.51 6.16 -18.98
C GLU A 38 -18.54 5.46 -20.34
N ARG A 39 -17.79 4.37 -20.47
CA ARG A 39 -17.76 3.56 -21.70
C ARG A 39 -19.12 2.99 -22.09
N CYS A 40 -19.94 2.62 -21.09
CA CYS A 40 -21.29 2.13 -21.31
C CYS A 40 -22.23 3.20 -21.86
N LEU A 41 -22.13 4.44 -21.37
CA LEU A 41 -22.89 5.59 -21.86
C LEU A 41 -22.43 5.99 -23.27
N GLU A 42 -21.12 5.99 -23.54
CA GLU A 42 -20.56 6.21 -24.88
C GLU A 42 -21.11 5.22 -25.91
N ASN A 43 -21.36 3.98 -25.52
CA ASN A 43 -22.01 2.95 -26.32
C ASN A 43 -23.55 3.08 -26.36
N GLN A 44 -24.09 4.25 -25.98
CA GLN A 44 -25.53 4.58 -26.06
C GLN A 44 -26.47 3.65 -25.28
N ASN A 45 -25.96 2.97 -24.25
CA ASN A 45 -26.79 2.21 -23.33
C ASN A 45 -27.55 3.14 -22.37
N SER A 46 -28.65 2.67 -21.79
CA SER A 46 -29.39 3.43 -20.80
C SER A 46 -28.60 3.59 -19.50
N GLU A 47 -28.79 4.72 -18.82
CA GLU A 47 -28.16 5.02 -17.55
C GLU A 47 -28.36 3.90 -16.50
N ALA A 48 -29.58 3.35 -16.43
CA ALA A 48 -29.90 2.25 -15.50
C ALA A 48 -29.08 0.96 -15.77
N ILE A 49 -28.75 0.68 -17.04
CA ILE A 49 -27.88 -0.45 -17.40
C ILE A 49 -26.44 -0.11 -16.99
N CYS A 50 -25.97 1.10 -17.26
CA CYS A 50 -24.62 1.54 -16.99
C CYS A 50 -24.33 1.58 -15.48
N ASP A 51 -25.30 2.02 -14.67
CA ASP A 51 -25.19 1.97 -13.21
C ASP A 51 -25.07 0.54 -12.67
N LYS A 52 -25.82 -0.39 -13.21
CA LYS A 52 -25.69 -1.81 -12.84
C LYS A 52 -24.33 -2.38 -13.20
N ARG A 53 -23.80 -2.06 -14.38
CA ARG A 53 -22.47 -2.48 -14.82
C ARG A 53 -21.38 -1.86 -13.93
N ALA A 54 -21.50 -0.59 -13.57
CA ALA A 54 -20.60 0.10 -12.67
C ALA A 54 -20.58 -0.56 -11.27
N ALA A 55 -21.74 -0.84 -10.71
CA ALA A 55 -21.85 -1.53 -9.43
C ALA A 55 -21.20 -2.91 -9.47
N LEU A 56 -21.43 -3.66 -10.55
CA LEU A 56 -20.78 -4.96 -10.76
C LEU A 56 -19.26 -4.82 -10.89
N ALA A 57 -18.76 -3.84 -11.62
CA ALA A 57 -17.32 -3.58 -11.76
C ALA A 57 -16.66 -3.31 -10.40
N ARG A 58 -17.29 -2.50 -9.55
CA ARG A 58 -16.81 -2.21 -8.19
C ARG A 58 -16.71 -3.48 -7.35
N GLN A 59 -17.74 -4.32 -7.41
CA GLN A 59 -17.75 -5.60 -6.68
C GLN A 59 -16.67 -6.56 -7.18
N LEU A 60 -16.57 -6.75 -8.50
CA LEU A 60 -15.57 -7.63 -9.10
C LEU A 60 -14.13 -7.15 -8.87
N TYR A 61 -13.92 -5.82 -8.84
CA TYR A 61 -12.61 -5.26 -8.47
C TYR A 61 -12.19 -5.70 -7.05
N ILE A 62 -13.10 -5.64 -6.09
CA ILE A 62 -12.83 -6.03 -4.70
C ILE A 62 -12.56 -7.52 -4.60
N GLU A 63 -13.41 -8.34 -5.22
CA GLU A 63 -13.28 -9.80 -5.24
C GLU A 63 -11.94 -10.23 -5.85
N GLY A 64 -11.50 -9.54 -6.89
CA GLY A 64 -10.23 -9.81 -7.57
C GLY A 64 -8.97 -9.46 -6.76
N GLY A 65 -9.10 -8.71 -5.67
CA GLY A 65 -7.97 -8.37 -4.79
C GLY A 65 -6.85 -7.62 -5.54
N LEU A 66 -5.63 -8.16 -5.57
CA LEU A 66 -4.49 -7.58 -6.30
C LEU A 66 -4.73 -7.58 -7.82
N SER A 67 -5.52 -8.50 -8.31
CA SER A 67 -5.90 -8.62 -9.72
C SER A 67 -7.19 -7.84 -10.06
N GLY A 68 -7.76 -7.11 -9.10
CA GLY A 68 -9.03 -6.40 -9.27
C GLY A 68 -9.09 -5.45 -10.46
N LYS A 69 -7.96 -4.85 -10.84
CA LYS A 69 -7.88 -3.98 -12.02
C LYS A 69 -8.31 -4.67 -13.32
N PHE A 70 -8.16 -6.00 -13.42
CA PHE A 70 -8.59 -6.77 -14.59
C PHE A 70 -10.11 -6.95 -14.69
N ALA A 71 -10.87 -6.51 -13.69
CA ALA A 71 -12.31 -6.39 -13.83
C ALA A 71 -12.71 -5.42 -14.96
N VAL A 72 -11.80 -4.52 -15.33
CA VAL A 72 -11.97 -3.58 -16.45
C VAL A 72 -11.00 -3.95 -17.56
N LYS A 73 -11.52 -4.35 -18.71
CA LYS A 73 -10.70 -4.71 -19.88
C LYS A 73 -10.14 -3.50 -20.62
N GLY A 74 -8.95 -3.66 -21.21
CA GLY A 74 -8.35 -2.70 -22.13
C GLY A 74 -8.21 -1.30 -21.53
N ILE A 75 -7.85 -1.24 -20.26
CA ILE A 75 -7.72 0.03 -19.53
C ILE A 75 -6.33 0.61 -19.71
N THR A 76 -6.26 1.94 -19.84
CA THR A 76 -4.99 2.66 -19.82
C THR A 76 -4.71 3.23 -18.42
N PRO A 77 -3.45 3.49 -18.07
CA PRO A 77 -3.10 4.06 -16.77
C PRO A 77 -3.78 5.42 -16.50
N GLU A 78 -4.01 6.23 -17.55
CA GLU A 78 -4.63 7.54 -17.45
C GLU A 78 -6.08 7.47 -16.99
N GLU A 79 -6.83 6.43 -17.40
CA GLU A 79 -8.23 6.23 -17.02
C GLU A 79 -8.38 5.99 -15.50
N TRP A 80 -7.31 5.55 -14.82
CA TRP A 80 -7.33 5.34 -13.37
C TRP A 80 -7.27 6.65 -12.57
N LEU A 81 -6.94 7.77 -13.17
CA LEU A 81 -6.76 9.05 -12.47
C LEU A 81 -5.83 8.91 -11.25
N ASP A 82 -6.16 9.58 -10.16
CA ASP A 82 -5.44 9.51 -8.88
C ASP A 82 -5.98 8.42 -7.94
N SER A 83 -6.76 7.46 -8.46
CA SER A 83 -7.39 6.44 -7.62
C SER A 83 -6.38 5.60 -6.82
N GLY A 84 -6.74 5.22 -5.61
CA GLY A 84 -5.89 4.46 -4.70
C GLY A 84 -4.83 5.29 -3.96
N GLN A 85 -4.69 6.59 -4.26
CA GLN A 85 -3.77 7.47 -3.56
C GLN A 85 -4.49 8.24 -2.45
N CYS A 86 -3.94 8.17 -1.25
CA CYS A 86 -4.43 8.92 -0.11
C CYS A 86 -3.57 10.17 0.06
N LYS A 87 -4.15 11.35 -0.21
CA LYS A 87 -3.54 12.66 -0.05
C LYS A 87 -4.15 13.29 1.19
N ASP A 88 -3.36 13.50 2.26
CA ASP A 88 -3.82 14.10 3.52
C ASP A 88 -5.07 13.43 4.11
N CYS A 89 -5.19 12.14 3.95
CA CYS A 89 -6.30 11.34 4.45
C CYS A 89 -5.81 10.12 5.24
N PHE A 90 -6.71 9.54 6.02
CA PHE A 90 -6.50 8.27 6.69
C PHE A 90 -7.39 7.20 6.05
N VAL A 91 -6.77 6.17 5.48
CA VAL A 91 -7.48 5.01 4.94
C VAL A 91 -7.20 3.82 5.84
N PRO A 92 -8.20 3.30 6.55
CA PRO A 92 -8.04 2.10 7.35
C PRO A 92 -7.63 0.90 6.50
N ALA A 93 -6.61 0.16 6.94
CA ALA A 93 -6.02 -0.94 6.19
C ALA A 93 -6.99 -2.06 5.81
N PHE A 94 -8.08 -2.23 6.54
CA PHE A 94 -9.05 -3.30 6.32
C PHE A 94 -10.41 -2.86 5.82
N ASN A 95 -10.57 -1.70 5.26
CA ASN A 95 -11.90 -1.27 4.80
C ASN A 95 -12.58 -2.30 3.90
N TYR A 96 -11.82 -2.93 3.02
CA TYR A 96 -12.34 -3.94 2.10
C TYR A 96 -11.46 -5.19 1.95
N ARG A 97 -10.36 -5.28 2.69
CA ARG A 97 -9.45 -6.44 2.68
C ARG A 97 -8.94 -6.79 4.10
N PRO A 98 -9.82 -7.08 5.05
CA PRO A 98 -9.43 -7.25 6.45
C PRO A 98 -8.38 -8.36 6.64
N ARG A 99 -8.49 -9.46 5.91
CA ARG A 99 -7.54 -10.58 5.99
C ARG A 99 -6.20 -10.32 5.31
N GLY A 100 -6.10 -9.27 4.50
CA GLY A 100 -4.85 -8.84 3.87
C GLY A 100 -4.03 -7.87 4.72
N SER A 101 -4.45 -7.56 5.94
CA SER A 101 -3.75 -6.62 6.81
C SER A 101 -2.62 -7.28 7.59
N ALA A 102 -1.58 -6.50 7.90
CA ALA A 102 -0.49 -6.93 8.76
C ALA A 102 -0.98 -7.25 10.19
N GLN A 103 -2.00 -6.54 10.68
CA GLN A 103 -2.62 -6.83 11.98
C GLN A 103 -3.25 -8.22 11.99
N TYR A 104 -3.94 -8.60 10.92
CA TYR A 104 -4.50 -9.94 10.80
C TYR A 104 -3.40 -11.00 10.79
N ALA A 105 -2.33 -10.81 10.02
CA ALA A 105 -1.20 -11.72 9.99
C ALA A 105 -0.55 -11.91 11.37
N LEU A 106 -0.38 -10.83 12.13
CA LEU A 106 0.16 -10.89 13.50
C LEU A 106 -0.78 -11.60 14.49
N ALA A 107 -2.08 -11.65 14.21
CA ALA A 107 -3.05 -12.37 15.03
C ALA A 107 -3.09 -13.87 14.74
N LEU A 108 -2.60 -14.30 13.58
CA LEU A 108 -2.57 -15.72 13.23
C LEU A 108 -1.67 -16.52 14.17
N ARG A 109 -2.14 -17.69 14.55
CA ARG A 109 -1.43 -18.62 15.40
C ARG A 109 -1.74 -20.05 14.95
N THR A 110 -0.73 -20.89 14.97
CA THR A 110 -0.89 -22.34 14.82
C THR A 110 -0.17 -23.04 15.96
N SER A 111 -0.61 -24.25 16.28
CA SER A 111 0.08 -25.12 17.24
C SER A 111 0.29 -26.46 16.56
N GLU A 112 1.54 -26.84 16.39
CA GLU A 112 1.97 -28.08 15.80
C GLU A 112 2.88 -28.78 16.79
N ASP A 113 2.57 -30.04 17.15
CA ASP A 113 3.29 -30.83 18.18
C ASP A 113 3.46 -30.12 19.54
N GLY A 114 2.46 -29.31 19.95
CA GLY A 114 2.50 -28.53 21.19
C GLY A 114 3.39 -27.29 21.15
N ILE A 115 3.99 -26.97 20.00
CA ILE A 115 4.81 -25.77 19.78
C ILE A 115 3.90 -24.70 19.16
N GLU A 116 3.77 -23.59 19.88
CA GLU A 116 3.05 -22.43 19.36
C GLU A 116 3.92 -21.71 18.32
N GLN A 117 3.36 -21.53 17.12
CA GLN A 117 3.97 -20.76 16.05
C GLN A 117 3.10 -19.55 15.72
N ARG A 118 3.72 -18.39 15.61
CA ARG A 118 3.06 -17.14 15.21
C ARG A 118 4.05 -16.20 14.54
N PHE A 119 3.52 -15.28 13.74
CA PHE A 119 4.35 -14.25 13.15
C PHE A 119 4.79 -13.21 14.17
N LYS A 120 6.06 -12.84 14.14
CA LYS A 120 6.70 -11.84 14.99
C LYS A 120 7.65 -11.00 14.14
N PHE A 121 7.11 -10.26 13.18
CA PHE A 121 7.92 -9.45 12.27
C PHE A 121 7.90 -7.97 12.67
N GLY A 122 8.94 -7.23 12.24
CA GLY A 122 8.94 -5.77 12.19
C GLY A 122 8.28 -5.27 10.90
N PHE A 123 8.06 -3.98 10.82
CA PHE A 123 7.43 -3.36 9.65
C PHE A 123 8.45 -2.62 8.81
N ILE A 124 8.39 -2.85 7.52
CA ILE A 124 9.04 -2.06 6.49
C ILE A 124 8.04 -1.75 5.38
N ALA A 125 8.25 -0.67 4.66
CA ALA A 125 7.49 -0.35 3.47
C ALA A 125 8.43 0.10 2.36
N SER A 126 7.94 0.05 1.14
CA SER A 126 8.64 0.54 -0.04
C SER A 126 7.68 1.16 -1.03
N SER A 127 8.22 1.83 -2.05
CA SER A 127 7.42 2.39 -3.14
C SER A 127 7.07 1.37 -4.21
N ASP A 128 7.69 0.20 -4.18
CA ASP A 128 7.66 -0.79 -5.26
C ASP A 128 8.19 -0.23 -6.60
N ASN A 129 9.15 0.69 -6.52
CA ASN A 129 9.75 1.30 -7.69
C ASN A 129 10.82 0.37 -8.28
N HIS A 130 10.60 -0.13 -9.48
CA HIS A 130 11.50 -1.04 -10.20
C HIS A 130 12.53 -0.32 -11.07
N ARG A 131 12.70 0.99 -10.91
CA ARG A 131 13.61 1.79 -11.76
C ARG A 131 14.92 2.15 -11.07
N SER A 132 15.35 1.36 -10.09
CA SER A 132 16.61 1.56 -9.35
C SER A 132 16.76 2.96 -8.74
N ARG A 133 15.68 3.54 -8.24
CA ARG A 133 15.62 4.88 -7.64
C ARG A 133 15.19 4.79 -6.18
N PRO A 134 16.07 4.33 -5.28
CA PRO A 134 15.72 4.15 -3.87
C PRO A 134 15.36 5.48 -3.20
N GLY A 135 14.36 5.45 -2.32
CA GLY A 135 13.90 6.63 -1.59
C GLY A 135 13.08 7.62 -2.43
N THR A 136 12.83 7.30 -3.69
CA THR A 136 11.83 7.97 -4.54
C THR A 136 10.52 7.20 -4.52
N GLY A 137 9.52 7.66 -5.24
CA GLY A 137 8.23 6.98 -5.29
C GLY A 137 7.16 7.79 -4.57
N TYR A 138 7.35 9.11 -4.56
CA TYR A 138 6.26 10.03 -4.28
C TYR A 138 5.24 9.92 -5.42
N LYS A 139 4.53 8.81 -5.44
CA LYS A 139 3.49 8.52 -6.44
C LYS A 139 2.47 9.66 -6.61
N PRO A 140 2.13 10.46 -5.58
CA PRO A 140 1.28 11.64 -5.76
C PRO A 140 1.86 12.72 -6.68
N ILE A 141 3.18 12.76 -6.91
CA ILE A 141 3.82 13.81 -7.73
C ILE A 141 3.93 13.38 -9.20
N ASP A 142 4.42 12.17 -9.45
CA ASP A 142 4.66 11.70 -10.82
C ASP A 142 4.38 10.19 -10.92
N ARG A 143 3.16 9.82 -10.59
CA ARG A 143 2.71 8.44 -10.47
C ARG A 143 2.90 7.63 -11.74
N MET A 144 2.62 8.23 -12.91
CA MET A 144 2.75 7.57 -14.21
C MET A 144 4.20 7.20 -14.53
N VAL A 145 5.16 7.98 -14.06
CA VAL A 145 6.59 7.77 -14.32
C VAL A 145 7.25 6.92 -13.25
N THR A 146 6.78 7.03 -11.99
CA THR A 146 7.43 6.39 -10.84
C THR A 146 6.87 5.01 -10.51
N THR A 147 5.81 4.59 -11.19
CA THR A 147 5.24 3.25 -11.12
C THR A 147 5.46 2.48 -12.42
N GLU A 148 5.08 1.22 -12.42
CA GLU A 148 5.10 0.37 -13.61
C GLU A 148 3.76 0.41 -14.39
N ALA A 149 3.01 1.51 -14.26
CA ALA A 149 1.70 1.67 -14.88
C ALA A 149 1.73 1.52 -16.41
N ASN A 150 2.84 1.98 -17.02
CA ASN A 150 3.03 1.96 -18.47
C ASN A 150 3.52 0.59 -19.00
N GLY A 151 3.54 -0.44 -18.16
CA GLY A 151 4.03 -1.75 -18.58
C GLY A 151 5.56 -1.87 -18.62
N PRO A 152 6.07 -2.91 -19.27
CA PRO A 152 7.48 -3.20 -19.39
C PRO A 152 8.25 -2.12 -20.16
N ALA A 153 9.51 -1.89 -19.80
CA ALA A 153 10.38 -0.95 -20.51
C ALA A 153 10.84 -1.46 -21.88
N LEU A 154 10.78 -2.77 -22.09
CA LEU A 154 11.18 -3.41 -23.34
C LEU A 154 9.94 -3.68 -24.19
N LYS A 155 9.86 -3.06 -25.35
CA LYS A 155 8.74 -3.23 -26.29
C LYS A 155 8.49 -4.69 -26.66
N PHE A 156 9.56 -5.48 -26.82
CA PHE A 156 9.43 -6.92 -27.07
C PHE A 156 8.63 -7.65 -25.97
N VAL A 157 8.86 -7.29 -24.72
CA VAL A 157 8.12 -7.88 -23.58
C VAL A 157 6.68 -7.39 -23.58
N GLU A 158 6.46 -6.11 -23.86
CA GLU A 158 5.13 -5.53 -23.99
C GLU A 158 4.31 -6.23 -25.09
N ASP A 159 4.89 -6.37 -26.29
CA ASP A 159 4.18 -6.89 -27.44
C ASP A 159 3.92 -8.41 -27.37
N ASN A 160 4.76 -9.18 -26.65
CA ASN A 160 4.70 -10.63 -26.65
C ASN A 160 4.30 -11.28 -25.31
N LEU A 161 4.49 -10.57 -24.19
CA LEU A 161 4.31 -11.12 -22.85
C LEU A 161 3.28 -10.36 -22.01
N THR A 162 2.67 -9.29 -22.54
CA THR A 162 1.58 -8.60 -21.85
C THR A 162 0.25 -8.87 -22.54
N LEU A 163 -0.78 -8.92 -21.71
CA LEU A 163 -2.15 -9.07 -22.21
C LEU A 163 -2.57 -7.78 -22.92
N GLN A 164 -2.68 -7.84 -24.24
CA GLN A 164 -3.27 -6.78 -25.05
C GLN A 164 -4.79 -7.00 -25.11
N GLU A 165 -5.56 -6.11 -24.54
CA GLU A 165 -7.01 -6.25 -24.48
C GLU A 165 -7.69 -5.03 -25.09
N GLU A 166 -8.73 -5.29 -25.90
CA GLU A 166 -9.60 -4.23 -26.37
C GLU A 166 -10.45 -3.64 -25.24
N LYS A 167 -10.74 -2.35 -25.33
CA LYS A 167 -11.62 -1.66 -24.38
C LYS A 167 -13.02 -2.30 -24.40
N SER A 168 -13.58 -2.49 -23.21
CA SER A 168 -14.91 -3.04 -23.02
C SER A 168 -15.70 -2.21 -22.04
N ASP A 169 -17.00 -2.09 -22.26
CA ASP A 169 -17.98 -1.51 -21.34
C ASP A 169 -18.64 -2.56 -20.43
N GLN A 170 -18.15 -3.81 -20.52
CA GLN A 170 -18.60 -4.92 -19.68
C GLN A 170 -17.52 -5.24 -18.65
N PRO A 171 -17.86 -5.22 -17.36
CA PRO A 171 -16.97 -5.74 -16.34
C PRO A 171 -16.90 -7.26 -16.43
N ARG A 172 -15.76 -7.82 -16.03
CA ARG A 172 -15.57 -9.28 -15.99
C ARG A 172 -15.13 -9.75 -14.61
N LYS A 173 -15.52 -10.96 -14.27
CA LYS A 173 -14.94 -11.68 -13.14
C LYS A 173 -13.50 -12.04 -13.48
N VAL A 174 -12.58 -11.72 -12.56
CA VAL A 174 -11.18 -12.13 -12.71
C VAL A 174 -11.07 -13.57 -12.25
N ASN A 175 -10.86 -14.47 -13.22
CA ASN A 175 -10.50 -15.85 -12.94
C ASN A 175 -9.10 -16.10 -13.53
N LEU A 176 -8.12 -16.29 -12.64
CA LEU A 176 -6.73 -16.53 -13.06
C LEU A 176 -6.56 -17.81 -13.89
N GLU A 177 -7.46 -18.79 -13.70
CA GLU A 177 -7.45 -20.04 -14.47
C GLU A 177 -7.96 -19.88 -15.90
N GLU A 178 -8.77 -18.84 -16.13
CA GLU A 178 -9.37 -18.53 -17.44
C GLU A 178 -8.59 -17.44 -18.20
N LEU A 179 -7.63 -16.78 -17.54
CA LEU A 179 -6.73 -15.87 -18.23
C LEU A 179 -5.81 -16.72 -19.10
N ASP A 180 -5.84 -16.47 -20.41
CA ASP A 180 -4.84 -17.00 -21.33
C ASP A 180 -3.49 -16.36 -21.01
N ILE A 181 -2.73 -17.04 -20.16
CA ILE A 181 -1.46 -16.57 -19.66
C ILE A 181 -0.39 -17.28 -20.48
N PRO A 182 0.21 -16.59 -21.46
CA PRO A 182 1.15 -17.22 -22.38
C PRO A 182 2.39 -17.79 -21.68
N ASP A 183 2.74 -17.29 -20.50
CA ASP A 183 3.88 -17.77 -19.71
C ASP A 183 3.79 -17.27 -18.25
N PRO A 184 4.59 -17.84 -17.31
CA PRO A 184 4.60 -17.43 -15.90
C PRO A 184 4.98 -15.96 -15.66
N PHE A 185 5.72 -15.32 -16.56
CA PHE A 185 6.10 -13.91 -16.43
C PHE A 185 4.90 -13.00 -16.64
N SER A 186 3.92 -13.43 -17.44
CA SER A 186 2.66 -12.68 -17.64
C SER A 186 1.84 -12.51 -16.37
N LEU A 187 2.03 -13.38 -15.35
CA LEU A 187 1.42 -13.20 -14.01
C LEU A 187 2.12 -12.13 -13.19
N TRP A 188 3.40 -11.94 -13.38
CA TRP A 188 4.19 -10.99 -12.60
C TRP A 188 3.91 -9.55 -13.01
N GLU A 189 3.67 -9.32 -14.29
CA GLU A 189 3.38 -7.99 -14.80
C GLU A 189 2.12 -7.37 -14.17
N PRO A 190 0.99 -8.09 -14.07
CA PRO A 190 -0.19 -7.62 -13.34
C PRO A 190 0.07 -7.25 -11.89
N ILE A 191 0.87 -8.06 -11.18
CA ILE A 191 1.22 -7.83 -9.78
C ILE A 191 2.10 -6.57 -9.68
N ARG A 192 3.11 -6.46 -10.53
CA ARG A 192 4.01 -5.31 -10.59
C ARG A 192 3.27 -4.01 -10.87
N GLN A 193 2.37 -4.00 -11.85
CA GLN A 193 1.53 -2.85 -12.16
C GLN A 193 0.59 -2.45 -11.02
N SER A 194 0.28 -3.37 -10.10
CA SER A 194 -0.58 -3.09 -8.95
C SER A 194 0.03 -2.06 -8.00
N SER A 195 1.34 -1.82 -8.07
CA SER A 195 2.02 -0.75 -7.33
C SER A 195 1.44 0.64 -7.65
N PHE A 196 0.85 0.81 -8.83
CA PHE A 196 0.17 2.04 -9.23
C PHE A 196 -0.96 2.43 -8.27
N PHE A 197 -1.69 1.47 -7.71
CA PHE A 197 -2.88 1.68 -6.87
C PHE A 197 -2.58 1.86 -5.38
N THR A 198 -1.31 1.84 -4.99
CA THR A 198 -0.89 1.97 -3.60
C THR A 198 -0.01 3.19 -3.41
N THR A 199 -0.05 3.80 -2.23
CA THR A 199 0.89 4.87 -1.87
C THR A 199 2.31 4.33 -1.82
N GLY A 200 3.29 5.17 -2.17
CA GLY A 200 4.70 4.85 -1.96
C GLY A 200 4.99 4.71 -0.47
N GLY A 201 5.88 3.79 -0.11
CA GLY A 201 6.28 3.58 1.27
C GLY A 201 7.77 3.81 1.50
N LEU A 202 8.14 4.02 2.76
CA LEU A 202 9.53 4.08 3.21
C LEU A 202 9.72 3.17 4.41
N ALA A 203 10.86 2.51 4.47
CA ALA A 203 11.36 1.84 5.67
C ALA A 203 12.21 2.81 6.48
N ALA A 204 12.00 2.84 7.77
CA ALA A 204 12.85 3.53 8.72
C ALA A 204 13.42 2.56 9.75
N VAL A 205 14.62 2.86 10.24
CA VAL A 205 15.33 2.02 11.20
C VAL A 205 16.02 2.89 12.24
N HIS A 206 15.96 2.48 13.50
CA HIS A 206 16.68 3.13 14.59
C HIS A 206 18.09 2.57 14.68
N VAL A 207 19.10 3.43 14.52
CA VAL A 207 20.51 3.05 14.56
C VAL A 207 21.33 4.12 15.27
N ASP A 208 22.39 3.70 15.95
CA ASP A 208 23.35 4.61 16.58
C ASP A 208 24.27 5.26 15.54
N ASN A 209 24.55 4.55 14.46
CA ASN A 209 25.39 5.03 13.38
C ASN A 209 24.87 4.50 12.01
N ARG A 210 25.28 5.17 10.92
CA ARG A 210 24.86 4.81 9.55
C ARG A 210 25.79 3.76 8.92
N SER A 211 26.37 2.86 9.72
CA SER A 211 27.12 1.73 9.17
C SER A 211 26.17 0.65 8.64
N ARG A 212 26.69 -0.17 7.74
CA ARG A 212 25.95 -1.33 7.20
C ARG A 212 25.60 -2.31 8.32
N GLU A 213 26.55 -2.57 9.21
CA GLU A 213 26.40 -3.47 10.36
C GLU A 213 25.34 -2.94 11.32
N GLY A 214 25.38 -1.65 11.68
CA GLY A 214 24.39 -1.02 12.57
C GLY A 214 22.97 -1.12 12.01
N ILE A 215 22.81 -0.83 10.72
CA ILE A 215 21.52 -0.97 10.04
C ILE A 215 21.06 -2.43 10.06
N TRP A 216 21.91 -3.38 9.72
CA TRP A 216 21.59 -4.81 9.70
C TRP A 216 21.18 -5.33 11.08
N ASP A 217 21.92 -4.97 12.12
CA ASP A 217 21.61 -5.40 13.48
C ASP A 217 20.28 -4.83 13.98
N SER A 218 19.96 -3.59 13.64
CA SER A 218 18.66 -2.99 13.97
C SER A 218 17.52 -3.66 13.22
N PHE A 219 17.71 -4.05 11.96
CA PHE A 219 16.74 -4.89 11.25
C PHE A 219 16.52 -6.23 11.96
N LYS A 220 17.57 -6.89 12.40
CA LYS A 220 17.46 -8.16 13.16
C LYS A 220 16.71 -7.98 14.47
N ARG A 221 16.92 -6.87 15.17
CA ARG A 221 16.21 -6.55 16.41
C ARG A 221 14.79 -6.02 16.14
N ARG A 222 14.40 -5.82 14.87
CA ARG A 222 13.09 -5.27 14.48
C ARG A 222 12.86 -3.83 14.98
N GLU A 223 13.91 -3.08 15.21
CA GLU A 223 13.86 -1.65 15.54
C GLU A 223 13.55 -0.84 14.28
N THR A 224 12.47 -1.21 13.61
CA THR A 224 12.06 -0.69 12.30
C THR A 224 10.61 -0.26 12.31
N TYR A 225 10.29 0.72 11.50
CA TYR A 225 8.91 1.09 11.21
C TYR A 225 8.73 1.47 9.75
N ALA A 226 7.48 1.49 9.32
CA ALA A 226 7.09 1.80 7.97
C ALA A 226 6.31 3.12 7.91
N THR A 227 6.47 3.86 6.82
CA THR A 227 5.61 5.00 6.51
C THR A 227 4.97 4.81 5.14
N SER A 228 3.91 5.55 4.86
CA SER A 228 3.26 5.60 3.54
C SER A 228 3.89 6.65 2.60
N GLY A 229 5.19 6.96 2.79
CA GLY A 229 5.93 7.92 1.97
C GLY A 229 6.46 9.12 2.75
N PRO A 230 5.66 9.78 3.60
CA PRO A 230 6.16 10.88 4.41
C PRO A 230 7.28 10.44 5.36
N ARG A 231 8.32 11.27 5.51
CA ARG A 231 9.47 11.00 6.40
C ARG A 231 9.14 11.38 7.83
N ILE A 232 8.16 10.69 8.41
CA ILE A 232 7.78 10.81 9.82
C ILE A 232 8.86 10.18 10.69
N LEU A 233 9.23 10.84 11.78
CA LEU A 233 10.07 10.25 12.81
C LEU A 233 9.17 9.70 13.91
N LEU A 234 9.37 8.44 14.28
CA LEU A 234 8.54 7.73 15.25
C LEU A 234 9.40 6.96 16.24
N TRP A 235 9.12 7.13 17.52
CA TRP A 235 9.62 6.29 18.61
C TRP A 235 8.43 5.66 19.30
N PHE A 236 8.51 4.37 19.57
CA PHE A 236 7.50 3.62 20.28
C PHE A 236 8.18 2.68 21.26
N ASN A 237 8.14 3.04 22.53
CA ASN A 237 8.87 2.37 23.59
C ASN A 237 7.90 1.80 24.63
N LEU A 238 8.27 0.67 25.20
CA LEU A 238 7.66 0.15 26.41
C LEU A 238 8.44 0.69 27.61
N ILE A 239 7.74 1.34 28.54
CA ILE A 239 8.32 1.86 29.77
C ILE A 239 8.23 0.77 30.82
N ASP A 240 9.39 0.36 31.32
CA ASP A 240 9.49 -0.51 32.49
C ASP A 240 10.03 0.28 33.68
N THR A 241 9.96 -0.31 34.86
CA THR A 241 10.42 0.30 36.12
C THR A 241 11.94 0.57 36.14
N THR A 242 12.69 -0.23 35.38
CA THR A 242 14.16 -0.20 35.38
C THR A 242 14.76 0.26 34.06
N GLU A 243 14.02 0.15 32.96
CA GLU A 243 14.55 0.44 31.63
C GLU A 243 13.44 0.86 30.65
N THR A 244 13.87 1.46 29.55
CA THR A 244 13.01 1.75 28.39
C THR A 244 13.33 0.76 27.28
N LEU A 245 12.35 -0.04 26.89
CA LEU A 245 12.51 -1.06 25.84
C LEU A 245 12.02 -0.51 24.50
N PRO A 246 12.89 -0.51 23.47
CA PRO A 246 12.53 0.03 22.16
C PRO A 246 11.55 -0.87 21.41
N MET A 247 11.00 -0.34 20.29
CA MET A 247 10.21 -1.13 19.35
C MET A 247 10.98 -2.36 18.88
N GLY A 248 10.27 -3.45 18.59
CA GLY A 248 10.88 -4.74 18.21
C GLY A 248 11.16 -5.68 19.39
N THR A 249 11.16 -5.17 20.61
CA THR A 249 11.44 -5.97 21.82
C THR A 249 10.34 -6.99 22.08
N GLU A 250 10.76 -8.20 22.49
CA GLU A 250 9.89 -9.22 23.07
C GLU A 250 10.13 -9.31 24.56
N THR A 251 9.07 -9.18 25.34
CA THR A 251 9.16 -9.26 26.81
C THR A 251 7.87 -9.86 27.38
N SER A 252 7.95 -10.35 28.61
CA SER A 252 6.81 -10.81 29.39
C SER A 252 6.60 -9.91 30.59
N LYS A 253 5.40 -9.39 30.75
CA LYS A 253 5.01 -8.56 31.91
C LYS A 253 3.81 -9.14 32.62
N LYS A 254 3.81 -9.02 33.97
CA LYS A 254 2.65 -9.37 34.80
C LYS A 254 1.71 -8.18 34.97
N GLU A 255 2.21 -6.96 34.82
CA GLU A 255 1.48 -5.72 34.98
C GLU A 255 1.03 -5.17 33.61
N ASN A 256 0.08 -4.25 33.62
CA ASN A 256 -0.36 -3.57 32.40
C ASN A 256 0.82 -2.79 31.80
N PRO A 257 1.09 -2.93 30.50
CA PRO A 257 2.18 -2.23 29.86
C PRO A 257 1.90 -0.72 29.76
N VAL A 258 2.93 0.07 29.98
CA VAL A 258 2.92 1.52 29.73
C VAL A 258 3.78 1.81 28.51
N PHE A 259 3.23 2.53 27.55
CA PHE A 259 3.93 2.89 26.32
C PHE A 259 4.20 4.38 26.25
N GLU A 260 5.38 4.73 25.76
CA GLU A 260 5.72 6.09 25.34
C GLU A 260 5.77 6.14 23.81
N VAL A 261 5.02 7.09 23.22
CA VAL A 261 5.04 7.31 21.77
C VAL A 261 5.46 8.75 21.50
N LYS A 262 6.50 8.92 20.70
CA LYS A 262 6.96 10.22 20.19
C LYS A 262 6.89 10.20 18.67
N ALA A 263 6.28 11.22 18.07
CA ALA A 263 6.20 11.35 16.62
C ALA A 263 6.45 12.79 16.19
N LEU A 264 7.23 12.93 15.11
CA LEU A 264 7.45 14.23 14.44
C LEU A 264 7.01 14.08 12.98
N GLY A 265 6.11 14.97 12.55
CA GLY A 265 5.64 15.02 11.17
C GLY A 265 6.78 15.29 10.18
N SER A 266 6.63 14.80 8.97
CA SER A 266 7.56 15.08 7.87
C SER A 266 7.55 16.56 7.51
N PHE A 267 8.66 17.04 6.95
CA PHE A 267 8.67 18.37 6.37
C PHE A 267 7.76 18.42 5.14
N LYS A 268 7.03 19.52 4.97
CA LYS A 268 6.30 19.81 3.73
C LYS A 268 7.30 19.98 2.60
N GLN A 269 7.02 19.38 1.47
CA GLN A 269 7.89 19.44 0.31
C GLN A 269 7.63 20.71 -0.51
N LYS A 270 8.70 21.34 -0.98
CA LYS A 270 8.65 22.41 -1.99
C LYS A 270 8.64 21.78 -3.38
N PRO A 271 8.05 22.43 -4.39
CA PRO A 271 8.16 21.98 -5.78
C PRO A 271 9.62 21.96 -6.26
N GLY A 272 9.93 21.05 -7.16
CA GLY A 272 11.23 20.96 -7.81
C GLY A 272 12.35 20.42 -6.95
N CYS A 273 13.57 20.62 -7.40
CA CYS A 273 14.79 20.18 -6.73
C CYS A 273 15.51 21.34 -6.04
N PRO A 274 16.14 21.11 -4.88
CA PRO A 274 16.92 22.17 -4.21
C PRO A 274 18.12 22.59 -5.03
N ASP A 275 18.43 23.89 -5.06
CA ASP A 275 19.51 24.49 -5.85
C ASP A 275 20.90 23.91 -5.55
N TYR A 276 21.15 23.51 -4.29
CA TYR A 276 22.45 22.93 -3.91
C TYR A 276 22.73 21.56 -4.56
N LYS A 277 21.70 20.87 -5.06
CA LYS A 277 21.85 19.63 -5.83
C LYS A 277 22.18 19.90 -7.31
N LEU A 278 22.00 21.12 -7.74
CA LEU A 278 22.24 21.54 -9.12
C LEU A 278 23.72 21.83 -9.43
N GLY A 279 24.57 22.00 -8.41
CA GLY A 279 25.94 22.52 -8.57
C GLY A 279 26.86 21.75 -9.53
N ASN A 280 26.60 20.46 -9.78
CA ASN A 280 27.45 19.62 -10.64
C ASN A 280 26.68 18.90 -11.76
N LEU A 281 25.39 19.12 -11.89
CA LEU A 281 24.54 18.49 -12.90
C LEU A 281 23.69 19.56 -13.60
N SER A 282 23.58 19.47 -14.91
CA SER A 282 22.65 20.34 -15.64
C SER A 282 21.20 20.09 -15.19
N SER A 283 20.36 21.13 -15.26
CA SER A 283 18.93 21.03 -14.96
C SER A 283 18.24 19.92 -15.77
N GLU A 284 18.64 19.75 -17.01
CA GLU A 284 18.13 18.70 -17.90
C GLU A 284 18.52 17.29 -17.40
N LYS A 285 19.77 17.12 -16.95
CA LYS A 285 20.23 15.86 -16.40
C LYS A 285 19.55 15.53 -15.08
N ILE A 286 19.27 16.51 -14.23
CA ILE A 286 18.50 16.35 -13.01
C ILE A 286 17.06 15.98 -13.33
N LYS A 287 16.42 16.65 -14.26
CA LYS A 287 15.07 16.31 -14.72
C LYS A 287 15.01 14.88 -15.26
N THR A 288 16.02 14.45 -16.01
CA THR A 288 16.11 13.08 -16.53
C THR A 288 16.34 12.05 -15.42
N LEU A 289 17.22 12.33 -14.46
CA LEU A 289 17.57 11.40 -13.39
C LEU A 289 16.50 11.34 -12.30
N CYS A 290 16.00 12.50 -11.89
CA CYS A 290 15.10 12.61 -10.74
C CYS A 290 13.62 12.67 -11.14
N LYS A 291 13.32 12.90 -12.41
CA LYS A 291 11.93 13.02 -12.91
C LYS A 291 11.11 14.05 -12.12
N ASN A 292 11.75 15.12 -11.67
CA ASN A 292 11.20 16.14 -10.77
C ASN A 292 10.88 15.66 -9.33
N GLU A 293 11.28 14.45 -8.95
CA GLU A 293 11.10 13.88 -7.62
C GLU A 293 12.33 14.08 -6.73
N CYS A 294 12.68 15.31 -6.42
CA CYS A 294 13.71 15.58 -5.43
C CYS A 294 13.10 15.73 -4.03
N TYR A 295 13.82 15.21 -3.03
CA TYR A 295 13.54 15.61 -1.66
C TYR A 295 13.93 17.07 -1.49
N ASN A 296 12.91 17.93 -1.40
CA ASN A 296 13.03 19.39 -1.31
C ASN A 296 12.22 19.92 -0.12
N PRO A 297 12.69 19.70 1.13
CA PRO A 297 11.93 20.03 2.31
C PRO A 297 11.83 21.54 2.53
N SER A 298 10.68 21.99 3.00
CA SER A 298 10.52 23.31 3.61
C SER A 298 10.99 23.27 5.06
N GLU A 299 10.87 24.39 5.78
CA GLU A 299 11.12 24.46 7.23
C GLU A 299 9.89 24.10 8.06
N VAL A 300 8.74 23.92 7.40
CA VAL A 300 7.45 23.63 8.06
C VAL A 300 7.18 22.13 8.04
N ARG A 301 6.79 21.58 9.19
CA ARG A 301 6.39 20.17 9.30
C ARG A 301 4.88 20.01 9.15
N ASN A 302 4.47 18.86 8.64
CA ASN A 302 3.10 18.39 8.74
C ASN A 302 2.76 18.11 10.21
N VAL A 303 1.54 18.41 10.61
CA VAL A 303 1.08 18.18 11.99
C VAL A 303 0.69 16.72 12.15
N ILE A 304 1.09 16.12 13.27
CA ILE A 304 0.56 14.82 13.69
C ILE A 304 -0.77 15.10 14.41
N THR A 305 -1.85 14.70 13.81
CA THR A 305 -3.21 14.97 14.33
C THR A 305 -3.74 13.85 15.22
N ARG A 306 -3.19 12.64 15.10
CA ARG A 306 -3.65 11.47 15.83
C ARG A 306 -2.54 10.43 16.03
N ILE A 307 -2.56 9.78 17.19
CA ILE A 307 -1.76 8.60 17.51
C ILE A 307 -2.72 7.50 17.94
N GLU A 308 -2.60 6.32 17.37
CA GLU A 308 -3.37 5.14 17.71
C GLU A 308 -2.44 4.02 18.16
N VAL A 309 -2.70 3.45 19.32
CA VAL A 309 -2.00 2.25 19.81
C VAL A 309 -2.93 1.05 19.65
N ILE A 310 -2.53 0.09 18.83
CA ILE A 310 -3.33 -1.07 18.50
C ILE A 310 -2.77 -2.29 19.24
N LYS A 311 -3.60 -2.90 20.10
CA LYS A 311 -3.30 -4.17 20.73
C LYS A 311 -3.79 -5.32 19.85
N ILE A 312 -2.89 -6.21 19.47
CA ILE A 312 -3.22 -7.40 18.70
C ILE A 312 -3.08 -8.63 19.62
N THR A 313 -4.15 -9.35 19.79
CA THR A 313 -4.16 -10.60 20.56
C THR A 313 -4.12 -11.78 19.59
N PRO A 314 -3.24 -12.79 19.82
CA PRO A 314 -3.25 -14.00 19.02
C PRO A 314 -4.62 -14.68 19.02
N GLN A 315 -4.97 -15.34 17.92
CA GLN A 315 -6.18 -16.18 17.83
C GLN A 315 -6.17 -17.24 18.93
N ASN A 316 -7.33 -17.60 19.41
CA ASN A 316 -7.49 -18.76 20.28
C ASN A 316 -7.19 -20.04 19.51
N SER A 317 -6.67 -21.08 20.19
CA SER A 317 -6.20 -22.36 19.62
C SER A 317 -7.25 -23.14 18.81
N ASN A 318 -8.49 -22.71 18.76
CA ASN A 318 -9.62 -23.45 18.20
C ASN A 318 -10.13 -22.90 16.86
N ASN A 319 -9.29 -22.36 16.00
CA ASN A 319 -9.65 -22.01 14.61
C ASN A 319 -11.06 -21.41 14.39
N GLU A 320 -11.60 -20.72 15.37
CA GLU A 320 -12.90 -20.06 15.30
C GLU A 320 -12.80 -18.56 15.06
#